data_ff319b266a2adbec18f5099edc3b19b2
#
_entry.id   ff319b266a2adbec18f5099edc3b19b2
#
_cell.length_a   1.000
_cell.length_b   1.000
_cell.length_c   1.000
_cell.angle_alpha   90.00
_cell.angle_beta   90.00
_cell.angle_gamma   90.00
#
_symmetry.space_group_name_H-M   'P 1'
#
loop_
_entity.id
_entity.type
_entity.pdbx_description
1 polymer ?
#
loop_
_entity_poly.entity_id
_entity_poly.type
_entity_poly.pdbx_seq_one_letter_code
_entity_poly.pdbx_strand_id
1 'polypeptide(L)'
;MEYLGESKPVNSIEPLVSVCVPTFQHEKFIEECLASILNQKTDFPFEILIGEDESPDRTREICKKIALENQDKIRLFLRKDSKKIKLFGKKAGRGNQLGLYGSARGKYVAFCDGDDFWLDPLKLQKQVDALESYPEAYMCITNYSIGNNEGEVKILQGNKIFTKKEHKKMSYFGHVSCWLVRNRMNLLLKNRIIQKPLPLDAILFAFYKQMGDIFYLSDITSVYRYNPNGLYLSQINKNKHLVNISNAWYKFIYIDKDFTHFFRSFSYELKRYFAHLIN
;
A
#
# COMPACT_ATOMS: atom_id res chain seq x y z
N MET A 1 -2.37 12.10 -15.85
CA MET A 1 -1.25 12.48 -16.71
C MET A 1 -0.07 12.76 -15.82
N GLU A 2 1.15 12.39 -16.22
CA GLU A 2 2.36 12.78 -15.50
C GLU A 2 2.56 14.29 -15.61
N TYR A 3 2.84 14.94 -14.48
CA TYR A 3 3.16 16.37 -14.45
C TYR A 3 4.65 16.56 -14.71
N LEU A 4 4.96 17.06 -15.88
CA LEU A 4 6.35 17.26 -16.29
C LEU A 4 6.87 18.68 -16.01
N GLY A 5 5.98 19.63 -15.63
CA GLY A 5 6.33 21.06 -15.64
C GLY A 5 6.57 21.57 -17.07
N GLU A 6 6.90 22.85 -17.22
CA GLU A 6 7.10 23.46 -18.55
C GLU A 6 8.40 23.00 -19.23
N SER A 7 9.38 22.51 -18.48
CA SER A 7 10.72 22.15 -18.99
C SER A 7 11.29 20.86 -18.42
N LYS A 8 10.48 20.03 -17.78
CA LYS A 8 10.98 18.82 -17.11
C LYS A 8 11.25 17.70 -18.10
N PRO A 9 12.49 17.24 -18.27
CA PRO A 9 12.76 16.02 -19.01
C PRO A 9 12.15 14.82 -18.28
N VAL A 10 11.74 13.81 -19.03
CA VAL A 10 11.34 12.53 -18.44
C VAL A 10 12.52 12.00 -17.65
N ASN A 11 12.30 11.67 -16.37
CA ASN A 11 13.34 11.10 -15.53
C ASN A 11 13.85 9.79 -16.16
N SER A 12 15.12 9.76 -16.56
CA SER A 12 15.78 8.65 -17.25
C SER A 12 16.39 7.62 -16.30
N ILE A 13 16.23 7.78 -14.98
CA ILE A 13 16.72 6.81 -13.99
C ILE A 13 16.13 5.42 -14.30
N GLU A 14 16.97 4.39 -14.25
CA GLU A 14 16.54 2.99 -14.18
C GLU A 14 16.49 2.57 -12.71
N PRO A 15 15.34 2.71 -12.04
CA PRO A 15 15.25 2.45 -10.63
C PRO A 15 15.21 0.93 -10.35
N LEU A 16 15.86 0.51 -9.26
CA LEU A 16 15.65 -0.82 -8.71
C LEU A 16 14.31 -0.89 -7.95
N VAL A 17 13.94 0.21 -7.27
CA VAL A 17 12.69 0.30 -6.50
C VAL A 17 11.86 1.48 -7.00
N SER A 18 10.56 1.27 -7.20
CA SER A 18 9.55 2.32 -7.36
C SER A 18 8.73 2.46 -6.09
N VAL A 19 8.72 3.64 -5.47
CA VAL A 19 7.93 3.94 -4.27
C VAL A 19 6.63 4.62 -4.70
N CYS A 20 5.48 3.99 -4.48
CA CYS A 20 4.16 4.52 -4.81
C CYS A 20 3.57 5.29 -3.62
N VAL A 21 3.29 6.57 -3.82
CA VAL A 21 2.73 7.50 -2.82
C VAL A 21 1.40 8.06 -3.32
N PRO A 22 0.27 7.39 -3.07
CA PRO A 22 -1.05 7.97 -3.32
C PRO A 22 -1.36 9.01 -2.25
N THR A 23 -1.90 10.18 -2.66
CA THR A 23 -2.23 11.26 -1.72
C THR A 23 -3.53 11.99 -2.09
N PHE A 24 -4.31 12.36 -1.06
CA PHE A 24 -5.53 13.15 -1.17
C PHE A 24 -5.87 13.80 0.17
N GLN A 25 -5.91 15.13 0.23
CA GLN A 25 -6.16 15.90 1.45
C GLN A 25 -5.17 15.61 2.59
N HIS A 26 -3.89 15.58 2.27
CA HIS A 26 -2.80 15.28 3.18
C HIS A 26 -1.85 16.47 3.38
N GLU A 27 -2.33 17.73 3.28
CA GLU A 27 -1.48 18.93 3.39
C GLU A 27 -0.64 18.98 4.67
N LYS A 28 -1.13 18.37 5.77
CA LYS A 28 -0.45 18.31 7.07
C LYS A 28 0.58 17.19 7.19
N PHE A 29 0.61 16.26 6.24
CA PHE A 29 1.36 14.99 6.35
C PHE A 29 2.33 14.77 5.20
N ILE A 30 1.96 15.20 3.99
CA ILE A 30 2.64 14.81 2.76
C ILE A 30 4.10 15.28 2.68
N GLU A 31 4.44 16.43 3.28
CA GLU A 31 5.81 16.94 3.30
C GLU A 31 6.73 16.00 4.10
N GLU A 32 6.32 15.58 5.30
CA GLU A 32 7.07 14.64 6.12
C GLU A 32 7.10 13.24 5.49
N CYS A 33 6.01 12.80 4.88
CA CYS A 33 5.96 11.55 4.11
C CYS A 33 7.06 11.54 3.04
N LEU A 34 7.09 12.54 2.16
CA LEU A 34 8.05 12.62 1.06
C LEU A 34 9.48 12.81 1.55
N ALA A 35 9.69 13.63 2.59
CA ALA A 35 11.01 13.81 3.21
C ALA A 35 11.56 12.49 3.75
N SER A 36 10.73 11.67 4.41
CA SER A 36 11.13 10.37 4.94
C SER A 36 11.55 9.37 3.85
N ILE A 37 10.93 9.44 2.67
CA ILE A 37 11.29 8.61 1.53
C ILE A 37 12.55 9.14 0.83
N LEU A 38 12.67 10.45 0.64
CA LEU A 38 13.85 11.08 0.06
C LEU A 38 15.12 10.84 0.88
N ASN A 39 14.99 10.70 2.21
CA ASN A 39 16.07 10.41 3.15
C ASN A 39 16.52 8.94 3.17
N GLN A 40 15.92 8.07 2.35
CA GLN A 40 16.34 6.66 2.27
C GLN A 40 17.77 6.55 1.74
N LYS A 41 18.58 5.74 2.42
CA LYS A 41 19.97 5.42 2.08
C LYS A 41 20.02 4.05 1.43
N THR A 42 20.38 4.01 0.16
CA THR A 42 20.46 2.80 -0.65
C THR A 42 21.71 2.81 -1.51
N ASP A 43 22.26 1.65 -1.83
CA ASP A 43 23.33 1.46 -2.80
C ASP A 43 22.82 1.29 -4.25
N PHE A 44 21.50 1.41 -4.43
CA PHE A 44 20.81 1.33 -5.72
C PHE A 44 19.94 2.58 -5.96
N PRO A 45 19.62 2.90 -7.22
CA PRO A 45 18.70 3.97 -7.54
C PRO A 45 17.24 3.57 -7.26
N PHE A 46 16.45 4.55 -6.79
CA PHE A 46 15.00 4.41 -6.65
C PHE A 46 14.26 5.63 -7.15
N GLU A 47 13.01 5.45 -7.54
CA GLU A 47 12.10 6.52 -7.93
C GLU A 47 10.91 6.64 -6.97
N ILE A 48 10.33 7.84 -6.88
CA ILE A 48 9.12 8.13 -6.11
C ILE A 48 8.02 8.53 -7.08
N LEU A 49 6.93 7.79 -7.07
CA LEU A 49 5.74 8.02 -7.88
C LEU A 49 4.66 8.64 -7.00
N ILE A 50 4.44 9.96 -7.09
CA ILE A 50 3.40 10.65 -6.35
C ILE A 50 2.14 10.69 -7.21
N GLY A 51 1.04 10.15 -6.68
CA GLY A 51 -0.29 10.28 -7.29
C GLY A 51 -1.14 11.24 -6.49
N GLU A 52 -1.31 12.46 -6.97
CA GLU A 52 -2.13 13.47 -6.33
C GLU A 52 -3.54 13.47 -6.95
N ASP A 53 -4.57 13.27 -6.11
CA ASP A 53 -5.92 12.91 -6.53
C ASP A 53 -6.91 14.07 -6.47
N GLU A 54 -6.50 15.26 -6.95
CA GLU A 54 -7.28 16.49 -7.00
C GLU A 54 -7.75 16.96 -5.60
N SER A 55 -6.78 17.12 -4.71
CA SER A 55 -7.02 17.61 -3.36
C SER A 55 -7.49 19.07 -3.38
N PRO A 56 -8.51 19.39 -2.58
CA PRO A 56 -8.99 20.79 -2.45
C PRO A 56 -8.14 21.65 -1.49
N ASP A 57 -7.25 21.01 -0.71
CA ASP A 57 -6.30 21.66 0.20
C ASP A 57 -4.95 21.89 -0.50
N ARG A 58 -3.92 22.29 0.24
CA ARG A 58 -2.59 22.61 -0.29
C ARG A 58 -1.75 21.39 -0.68
N THR A 59 -2.27 20.17 -0.55
CA THR A 59 -1.52 18.93 -0.89
C THR A 59 -0.91 19.00 -2.28
N ARG A 60 -1.68 19.45 -3.29
CA ARG A 60 -1.22 19.56 -4.68
C ARG A 60 -0.06 20.54 -4.86
N GLU A 61 -0.12 21.68 -4.20
CA GLU A 61 0.93 22.71 -4.26
C GLU A 61 2.23 22.19 -3.65
N ILE A 62 2.13 21.53 -2.48
CA ILE A 62 3.27 20.92 -1.79
C ILE A 62 3.91 19.84 -2.67
N CYS A 63 3.11 18.94 -3.24
CA CYS A 63 3.61 17.90 -4.13
C CYS A 63 4.33 18.47 -5.36
N LYS A 64 3.80 19.53 -5.99
CA LYS A 64 4.43 20.19 -7.12
C LYS A 64 5.78 20.80 -6.75
N LYS A 65 5.84 21.52 -5.62
CA LYS A 65 7.07 22.13 -5.12
C LYS A 65 8.16 21.07 -4.92
N ILE A 66 7.87 20.04 -4.13
CA ILE A 66 8.84 18.97 -3.81
C ILE A 66 9.27 18.20 -5.07
N ALA A 67 8.33 17.96 -6.01
CA ALA A 67 8.67 17.29 -7.27
C ALA A 67 9.57 18.14 -8.16
N LEU A 68 9.45 19.46 -8.16
CA LEU A 68 10.32 20.37 -8.89
C LEU A 68 11.74 20.43 -8.29
N GLU A 69 11.84 20.35 -6.97
CA GLU A 69 13.11 20.33 -6.24
C GLU A 69 13.87 19.00 -6.37
N ASN A 70 13.17 17.89 -6.70
CA ASN A 70 13.72 16.52 -6.76
C ASN A 70 13.37 15.82 -8.08
N GLN A 71 13.62 16.49 -9.21
CA GLN A 71 13.24 16.03 -10.55
C GLN A 71 13.93 14.74 -11.00
N ASP A 72 15.10 14.46 -10.44
CA ASP A 72 15.88 13.24 -10.68
C ASP A 72 15.25 11.98 -10.07
N LYS A 73 14.46 12.13 -9.00
CA LYS A 73 13.86 11.02 -8.24
C LYS A 73 12.35 10.95 -8.34
N ILE A 74 11.66 12.11 -8.44
CA ILE A 74 10.20 12.19 -8.32
C ILE A 74 9.53 12.26 -9.68
N ARG A 75 8.50 11.45 -9.85
CA ARG A 75 7.51 11.53 -10.93
C ARG A 75 6.14 11.83 -10.31
N LEU A 76 5.55 12.97 -10.65
CA LEU A 76 4.27 13.43 -10.13
C LEU A 76 3.15 13.21 -11.15
N PHE A 77 2.09 12.55 -10.72
CA PHE A 77 0.89 12.29 -11.52
C PHE A 77 -0.30 13.06 -10.94
N LEU A 78 -0.75 14.08 -11.65
CA LEU A 78 -1.95 14.84 -11.28
C LEU A 78 -3.19 14.16 -11.86
N ARG A 79 -4.08 13.72 -10.98
CA ARG A 79 -5.34 13.05 -11.35
C ARG A 79 -6.50 14.05 -11.34
N LYS A 80 -7.63 13.63 -11.91
CA LYS A 80 -8.89 14.38 -11.90
C LYS A 80 -9.97 13.59 -11.17
N ASP A 81 -10.82 14.27 -10.42
CA ASP A 81 -11.92 13.70 -9.61
C ASP A 81 -12.89 12.83 -10.42
N SER A 82 -13.09 13.17 -11.71
CA SER A 82 -13.96 12.43 -12.61
C SER A 82 -13.58 10.95 -12.83
N LYS A 83 -12.35 10.54 -12.40
CA LYS A 83 -11.87 9.16 -12.50
C LYS A 83 -11.92 8.40 -11.18
N LYS A 84 -12.46 8.99 -10.11
CA LYS A 84 -12.58 8.31 -8.82
C LYS A 84 -13.66 7.23 -8.85
N ILE A 85 -13.30 6.04 -8.39
CA ILE A 85 -14.23 4.90 -8.23
C ILE A 85 -14.91 5.03 -6.87
N LYS A 86 -16.23 4.77 -6.81
CA LYS A 86 -16.93 4.72 -5.52
C LYS A 86 -16.70 3.36 -4.84
N LEU A 87 -16.18 3.38 -3.62
CA LEU A 87 -16.09 2.24 -2.73
C LEU A 87 -17.03 2.49 -1.54
N PHE A 88 -17.98 1.59 -1.32
CA PHE A 88 -18.95 1.69 -0.23
C PHE A 88 -19.65 3.07 -0.13
N GLY A 89 -20.00 3.63 -1.28
CA GLY A 89 -20.67 4.94 -1.38
C GLY A 89 -19.74 6.17 -1.31
N LYS A 90 -18.46 6.00 -0.98
CA LYS A 90 -17.46 7.07 -0.95
C LYS A 90 -16.53 7.02 -2.17
N LYS A 91 -16.11 8.18 -2.64
CA LYS A 91 -15.08 8.28 -3.67
C LYS A 91 -13.76 7.76 -3.10
N ALA A 92 -13.11 6.83 -3.80
CA ALA A 92 -11.84 6.23 -3.41
C ALA A 92 -10.78 6.45 -4.48
N GLY A 93 -9.56 6.71 -4.05
CA GLY A 93 -8.39 6.95 -4.90
C GLY A 93 -7.85 5.72 -5.65
N ARG A 94 -8.69 4.68 -5.87
CA ARG A 94 -8.25 3.43 -6.51
C ARG A 94 -7.64 3.69 -7.90
N GLY A 95 -8.28 4.54 -8.72
CA GLY A 95 -7.75 4.88 -10.04
C GLY A 95 -6.37 5.51 -9.97
N ASN A 96 -6.14 6.31 -8.93
CA ASN A 96 -4.85 6.90 -8.63
C ASN A 96 -3.81 5.82 -8.27
N GLN A 97 -4.12 4.96 -7.29
CA GLN A 97 -3.24 3.87 -6.88
C GLN A 97 -2.89 2.91 -8.03
N LEU A 98 -3.90 2.45 -8.79
CA LEU A 98 -3.67 1.57 -9.96
C LEU A 98 -2.83 2.26 -11.05
N GLY A 99 -3.01 3.56 -11.25
CA GLY A 99 -2.20 4.34 -12.17
C GLY A 99 -0.73 4.43 -11.74
N LEU A 100 -0.44 4.54 -10.43
CA LEU A 100 0.92 4.48 -9.90
C LEU A 100 1.54 3.10 -10.12
N TYR A 101 0.79 2.03 -9.81
CA TYR A 101 1.27 0.66 -9.99
C TYR A 101 1.61 0.36 -11.46
N GLY A 102 0.80 0.86 -12.39
CA GLY A 102 1.08 0.72 -13.83
C GLY A 102 2.25 1.58 -14.33
N SER A 103 2.67 2.57 -13.55
CA SER A 103 3.78 3.48 -13.89
C SER A 103 5.11 3.09 -13.23
N ALA A 104 5.09 2.10 -12.33
CA ALA A 104 6.27 1.63 -11.62
C ALA A 104 7.23 0.86 -12.55
N ARG A 105 8.49 1.33 -12.63
CA ARG A 105 9.54 0.78 -13.51
C ARG A 105 10.49 -0.16 -12.78
N GLY A 106 10.60 -0.02 -11.45
CA GLY A 106 11.53 -0.79 -10.63
C GLY A 106 11.27 -2.29 -10.65
N LYS A 107 12.32 -3.08 -10.40
CA LYS A 107 12.22 -4.53 -10.12
C LYS A 107 11.35 -4.81 -8.90
N TYR A 108 11.34 -3.86 -7.95
CA TYR A 108 10.54 -3.88 -6.73
C TYR A 108 9.60 -2.69 -6.67
N VAL A 109 8.50 -2.86 -5.93
CA VAL A 109 7.53 -1.77 -5.64
C VAL A 109 7.34 -1.68 -4.13
N ALA A 110 7.58 -0.49 -3.58
CA ALA A 110 7.26 -0.12 -2.21
C ALA A 110 6.04 0.81 -2.18
N PHE A 111 5.42 0.92 -1.03
CA PHE A 111 4.23 1.75 -0.84
C PHE A 111 4.40 2.63 0.39
N CYS A 112 3.89 3.84 0.32
CA CYS A 112 3.74 4.72 1.47
C CYS A 112 2.51 5.60 1.23
N ASP A 113 1.47 5.46 2.05
CA ASP A 113 0.32 6.36 1.94
C ASP A 113 0.72 7.77 2.36
N GLY A 114 0.19 8.81 1.68
CA GLY A 114 0.64 10.19 1.87
C GLY A 114 0.38 10.78 3.25
N ASP A 115 -0.37 10.09 4.12
CA ASP A 115 -0.57 10.40 5.53
C ASP A 115 0.32 9.59 6.50
N ASP A 116 1.15 8.67 5.97
CA ASP A 116 2.15 7.90 6.72
C ASP A 116 3.57 8.45 6.52
N PHE A 117 4.56 7.87 7.19
CA PHE A 117 5.98 8.13 6.95
C PHE A 117 6.87 6.97 7.37
N TRP A 118 8.12 6.97 6.88
CA TRP A 118 9.11 5.96 7.23
C TRP A 118 10.07 6.47 8.29
N LEU A 119 10.33 5.62 9.30
CA LEU A 119 11.24 5.91 10.40
C LEU A 119 12.68 5.53 10.10
N ASP A 120 12.86 4.36 9.48
CA ASP A 120 14.19 3.79 9.25
C ASP A 120 14.74 4.24 7.89
N PRO A 121 15.83 5.00 7.87
CA PRO A 121 16.45 5.42 6.60
C PRO A 121 17.06 4.27 5.79
N LEU A 122 17.19 3.08 6.37
CA LEU A 122 17.67 1.87 5.70
C LEU A 122 16.55 0.90 5.30
N LYS A 123 15.29 1.31 5.43
CA LYS A 123 14.13 0.44 5.13
C LYS A 123 14.21 -0.20 3.76
N LEU A 124 14.43 0.59 2.71
CA LEU A 124 14.49 0.07 1.34
C LEU A 124 15.67 -0.88 1.15
N GLN A 125 16.86 -0.53 1.67
CA GLN A 125 18.04 -1.39 1.58
C GLN A 125 17.77 -2.75 2.22
N LYS A 126 17.34 -2.76 3.49
CA LYS A 126 17.05 -3.99 4.22
C LYS A 126 16.02 -4.89 3.53
N GLN A 127 14.97 -4.29 2.98
CA GLN A 127 13.92 -5.06 2.30
C GLN A 127 14.38 -5.62 0.95
N VAL A 128 15.19 -4.88 0.20
CA VAL A 128 15.77 -5.37 -1.05
C VAL A 128 16.74 -6.51 -0.75
N ASP A 129 17.66 -6.35 0.21
CA ASP A 129 18.61 -7.38 0.62
C ASP A 129 17.90 -8.67 1.04
N ALA A 130 16.80 -8.55 1.80
CA ALA A 130 15.98 -9.68 2.20
C ALA A 130 15.38 -10.42 0.99
N LEU A 131 14.82 -9.69 0.02
CA LEU A 131 14.25 -10.31 -1.18
C LEU A 131 15.31 -10.86 -2.13
N GLU A 132 16.49 -10.24 -2.22
CA GLU A 132 17.60 -10.78 -3.05
C GLU A 132 18.19 -12.03 -2.42
N SER A 133 18.30 -12.08 -1.08
CA SER A 133 18.81 -13.27 -0.37
C SER A 133 17.87 -14.48 -0.42
N TYR A 134 16.57 -14.26 -0.67
CA TYR A 134 15.57 -15.34 -0.70
C TYR A 134 14.64 -15.20 -1.91
N PRO A 135 15.02 -15.76 -3.07
CA PRO A 135 14.30 -15.62 -4.35
C PRO A 135 12.84 -16.11 -4.34
N GLU A 136 12.50 -17.05 -3.47
CA GLU A 136 11.15 -17.62 -3.31
C GLU A 136 10.17 -16.63 -2.67
N ALA A 137 10.67 -15.61 -1.95
CA ALA A 137 9.82 -14.56 -1.40
C ALA A 137 9.42 -13.54 -2.47
N TYR A 138 8.14 -13.27 -2.56
CA TYR A 138 7.58 -12.26 -3.45
C TYR A 138 7.20 -10.96 -2.72
N MET A 139 7.22 -10.98 -1.41
CA MET A 139 6.89 -9.86 -0.55
C MET A 139 7.83 -9.84 0.65
N CYS A 140 8.33 -8.65 0.99
CA CYS A 140 8.99 -8.39 2.26
C CYS A 140 8.14 -7.41 3.08
N ILE A 141 7.91 -7.74 4.33
CA ILE A 141 7.10 -6.95 5.28
C ILE A 141 7.96 -6.61 6.47
N THR A 142 7.96 -5.34 6.87
CA THR A 142 8.57 -4.88 8.11
C THR A 142 7.52 -4.62 9.19
N ASN A 143 7.96 -4.30 10.38
CA ASN A 143 7.08 -3.88 11.45
C ASN A 143 6.78 -2.37 11.37
N TYR A 144 5.77 -1.90 12.11
CA TYR A 144 5.34 -0.52 12.13
C TYR A 144 4.83 -0.10 13.51
N SER A 145 4.86 1.18 13.81
CA SER A 145 4.19 1.78 14.96
C SER A 145 2.87 2.45 14.53
N ILE A 146 1.99 2.66 15.50
CA ILE A 146 0.70 3.36 15.30
C ILE A 146 0.75 4.67 16.08
N GLY A 147 0.29 5.76 15.45
CA GLY A 147 0.29 7.10 16.03
C GLY A 147 1.64 7.82 15.91
N ASN A 148 1.83 8.89 16.68
CA ASN A 148 3.03 9.73 16.64
C ASN A 148 4.16 9.16 17.52
N ASN A 149 4.67 7.97 17.20
CA ASN A 149 5.76 7.26 17.90
C ASN A 149 5.42 6.65 19.27
N GLU A 150 4.21 6.78 19.80
CA GLU A 150 3.83 6.29 21.13
C GLU A 150 2.78 5.17 21.12
N GLY A 151 2.35 4.73 19.93
CA GLY A 151 1.31 3.72 19.78
C GLY A 151 1.80 2.28 19.99
N GLU A 152 0.86 1.36 20.21
CA GLU A 152 1.13 -0.07 20.27
C GLU A 152 1.90 -0.54 19.04
N VAL A 153 3.07 -1.08 19.28
CA VAL A 153 3.87 -1.73 18.25
C VAL A 153 3.42 -3.18 18.15
N LYS A 154 2.95 -3.60 16.99
CA LYS A 154 2.69 -5.02 16.72
C LYS A 154 3.98 -5.69 16.33
N ILE A 155 4.72 -6.20 17.32
CA ILE A 155 6.00 -6.86 17.10
C ILE A 155 5.80 -8.37 17.03
N LEU A 156 6.18 -8.97 15.90
CA LEU A 156 6.68 -10.33 15.91
C LEU A 156 8.18 -10.25 16.19
N GLN A 157 8.63 -10.96 17.19
CA GLN A 157 10.06 -11.00 17.56
C GLN A 157 10.86 -11.79 16.52
N GLY A 158 11.97 -11.22 16.06
CA GLY A 158 12.89 -11.84 15.11
C GLY A 158 12.37 -11.89 13.65
N ASN A 159 13.32 -11.99 12.75
CA ASN A 159 13.02 -12.15 11.32
C ASN A 159 12.45 -13.54 11.04
N LYS A 160 11.54 -13.64 10.09
CA LYS A 160 10.88 -14.91 9.77
C LYS A 160 10.55 -15.00 8.28
N ILE A 161 10.69 -16.20 7.73
CA ILE A 161 10.12 -16.55 6.43
C ILE A 161 8.79 -17.26 6.69
N PHE A 162 7.71 -16.71 6.17
CA PHE A 162 6.43 -17.37 6.11
C PHE A 162 6.30 -18.07 4.78
N THR A 163 6.39 -19.40 4.81
CA THR A 163 6.20 -20.19 3.60
C THR A 163 4.77 -20.07 3.08
N LYS A 164 4.58 -20.40 1.81
CA LYS A 164 3.26 -20.41 1.16
C LYS A 164 2.22 -21.24 1.93
N LYS A 165 2.66 -22.32 2.59
CA LYS A 165 1.82 -23.16 3.44
C LYS A 165 1.39 -22.46 4.73
N GLU A 166 2.31 -21.73 5.36
CA GLU A 166 2.03 -21.02 6.63
C GLU A 166 1.14 -19.80 6.42
N HIS A 167 1.48 -18.93 5.45
CA HIS A 167 0.69 -17.72 5.23
C HIS A 167 -0.62 -17.94 4.48
N LYS A 168 -0.87 -19.13 3.95
CA LYS A 168 -2.16 -19.48 3.33
C LYS A 168 -3.35 -19.17 4.25
N LYS A 169 -3.17 -19.34 5.57
CA LYS A 169 -4.18 -19.07 6.58
C LYS A 169 -4.28 -17.61 7.01
N MET A 170 -3.33 -16.74 6.58
CA MET A 170 -3.35 -15.32 6.92
C MET A 170 -4.33 -14.57 6.03
N SER A 171 -5.25 -13.82 6.63
CA SER A 171 -6.17 -12.95 5.89
C SER A 171 -5.52 -11.63 5.47
N TYR A 172 -4.65 -11.08 6.33
CA TYR A 172 -3.92 -9.82 6.13
C TYR A 172 -2.76 -9.73 7.13
N PHE A 173 -1.65 -9.09 6.77
CA PHE A 173 -0.50 -8.97 7.64
C PHE A 173 0.28 -7.67 7.38
N GLY A 174 0.52 -6.90 8.44
CA GLY A 174 1.22 -5.62 8.39
C GLY A 174 0.37 -4.49 7.76
N HIS A 175 0.94 -3.32 7.65
CA HIS A 175 0.37 -2.17 6.96
C HIS A 175 1.02 -2.00 5.58
N VAL A 176 0.29 -1.46 4.59
CA VAL A 176 0.80 -1.33 3.22
C VAL A 176 2.09 -0.52 3.13
N SER A 177 2.26 0.51 3.97
CA SER A 177 3.49 1.33 4.04
C SER A 177 4.73 0.55 4.54
N CYS A 178 4.55 -0.71 5.00
CA CYS A 178 5.62 -1.62 5.41
C CYS A 178 6.06 -2.58 4.31
N TRP A 179 5.38 -2.61 3.17
CA TRP A 179 5.57 -3.65 2.17
C TRP A 179 6.55 -3.22 1.08
N LEU A 180 7.40 -4.16 0.68
CA LEU A 180 8.15 -4.18 -0.57
C LEU A 180 7.80 -5.47 -1.30
N VAL A 181 7.48 -5.38 -2.59
CA VAL A 181 7.09 -6.54 -3.39
C VAL A 181 7.90 -6.63 -4.68
N ARG A 182 8.13 -7.85 -5.20
CA ARG A 182 8.63 -8.02 -6.56
C ARG A 182 7.61 -7.46 -7.54
N ASN A 183 8.04 -6.63 -8.47
CA ASN A 183 7.13 -5.99 -9.41
C ASN A 183 6.41 -7.04 -10.31
N ARG A 184 5.14 -7.28 -10.02
CA ARG A 184 4.21 -8.08 -10.80
C ARG A 184 2.92 -7.30 -11.07
N MET A 185 3.02 -5.96 -11.07
CA MET A 185 1.86 -5.09 -11.21
C MET A 185 1.14 -5.28 -12.54
N ASN A 186 1.88 -5.62 -13.61
CA ASN A 186 1.29 -5.94 -14.91
C ASN A 186 0.32 -7.15 -14.86
N LEU A 187 0.60 -8.14 -14.00
CA LEU A 187 -0.28 -9.29 -13.79
C LEU A 187 -1.48 -8.92 -12.91
N LEU A 188 -1.23 -8.14 -11.85
CA LEU A 188 -2.30 -7.63 -10.99
C LEU A 188 -3.29 -6.78 -11.77
N LEU A 189 -2.82 -5.86 -12.60
CA LEU A 189 -3.66 -4.93 -13.37
C LEU A 189 -4.54 -5.64 -14.41
N LYS A 190 -4.16 -6.84 -14.85
CA LYS A 190 -4.97 -7.70 -15.72
C LYS A 190 -6.00 -8.54 -14.96
N ASN A 191 -5.90 -8.63 -13.63
CA ASN A 191 -6.81 -9.45 -12.83
C ASN A 191 -8.14 -8.73 -12.62
N ARG A 192 -9.26 -9.39 -12.92
CA ARG A 192 -10.61 -8.81 -12.78
C ARG A 192 -10.99 -8.40 -11.36
N ILE A 193 -10.25 -8.88 -10.34
CA ILE A 193 -10.48 -8.50 -8.94
C ILE A 193 -10.27 -7.01 -8.69
N ILE A 194 -9.39 -6.34 -9.46
CA ILE A 194 -9.14 -4.90 -9.31
C ILE A 194 -10.39 -4.04 -9.57
N GLN A 195 -11.38 -4.59 -10.29
CA GLN A 195 -12.65 -3.92 -10.58
C GLN A 195 -13.69 -4.10 -9.46
N LYS A 196 -13.41 -4.96 -8.48
CA LYS A 196 -14.35 -5.26 -7.39
C LYS A 196 -14.23 -4.20 -6.27
N PRO A 197 -15.31 -3.91 -5.53
CA PRO A 197 -15.32 -2.88 -4.49
C PRO A 197 -14.61 -3.36 -3.20
N LEU A 198 -13.33 -3.70 -3.30
CA LEU A 198 -12.47 -4.19 -2.22
C LEU A 198 -11.38 -3.17 -1.89
N PRO A 199 -10.88 -3.08 -0.66
CA PRO A 199 -9.65 -2.35 -0.35
C PRO A 199 -8.49 -2.88 -1.20
N LEU A 200 -7.70 -1.98 -1.77
CA LEU A 200 -6.66 -2.38 -2.73
C LEU A 200 -5.47 -3.06 -2.04
N ASP A 201 -5.15 -2.67 -0.82
CA ASP A 201 -4.17 -3.32 0.04
C ASP A 201 -4.55 -4.79 0.33
N ALA A 202 -5.82 -5.06 0.59
CA ALA A 202 -6.32 -6.43 0.77
C ALA A 202 -6.23 -7.26 -0.53
N ILE A 203 -6.42 -6.64 -1.69
CA ILE A 203 -6.20 -7.28 -3.00
C ILE A 203 -4.72 -7.56 -3.22
N LEU A 204 -3.84 -6.59 -2.96
CA LEU A 204 -2.40 -6.74 -3.07
C LEU A 204 -1.90 -7.90 -2.21
N PHE A 205 -2.23 -7.91 -0.92
CA PHE A 205 -1.79 -8.96 -0.02
C PHE A 205 -2.25 -10.35 -0.51
N ALA A 206 -3.54 -10.47 -0.86
CA ALA A 206 -4.09 -11.74 -1.37
C ALA A 206 -3.41 -12.19 -2.68
N PHE A 207 -3.09 -11.26 -3.57
CA PHE A 207 -2.41 -11.54 -4.82
C PHE A 207 -0.97 -12.02 -4.59
N TYR A 208 -0.18 -11.30 -3.80
CA TYR A 208 1.23 -11.63 -3.58
C TYR A 208 1.44 -12.91 -2.78
N LYS A 209 0.57 -13.20 -1.82
CA LYS A 209 0.64 -14.49 -1.10
C LYS A 209 0.37 -15.73 -1.97
N GLN A 210 -0.22 -15.56 -3.18
CA GLN A 210 -0.34 -16.67 -4.14
C GLN A 210 0.95 -16.89 -4.94
N MET A 211 1.81 -15.90 -5.04
CA MET A 211 3.02 -15.98 -5.86
C MET A 211 4.16 -16.72 -5.19
N GLY A 212 4.40 -16.47 -3.92
CA GLY A 212 5.51 -17.08 -3.22
C GLY A 212 5.47 -16.87 -1.71
N ASP A 213 6.60 -17.01 -1.08
CA ASP A 213 6.78 -16.84 0.35
C ASP A 213 6.79 -15.33 0.73
N ILE A 214 6.65 -15.06 2.02
CA ILE A 214 6.73 -13.72 2.60
C ILE A 214 7.92 -13.68 3.54
N PHE A 215 8.86 -12.76 3.28
CA PHE A 215 9.95 -12.45 4.20
C PHE A 215 9.49 -11.38 5.20
N TYR A 216 9.60 -11.66 6.47
CA TYR A 216 9.29 -10.71 7.53
C TYR A 216 10.57 -10.25 8.23
N LEU A 217 10.76 -8.93 8.32
CA LEU A 217 11.79 -8.28 9.09
C LEU A 217 11.16 -7.65 10.34
N SER A 218 11.75 -7.89 11.50
CA SER A 218 11.21 -7.40 12.78
C SER A 218 11.48 -5.92 13.05
N ASP A 219 12.24 -5.24 12.17
CA ASP A 219 12.52 -3.81 12.28
C ASP A 219 11.23 -2.98 12.17
N ILE A 220 11.10 -1.98 13.04
CA ILE A 220 10.04 -0.97 12.94
C ILE A 220 10.52 0.09 11.98
N THR A 221 9.94 0.14 10.79
CA THR A 221 10.42 1.01 9.71
C THR A 221 9.45 2.08 9.29
N SER A 222 8.20 2.01 9.74
CA SER A 222 7.11 2.90 9.28
C SER A 222 6.20 3.28 10.43
N VAL A 223 5.56 4.44 10.30
CA VAL A 223 4.49 4.89 11.19
C VAL A 223 3.18 4.92 10.41
N TYR A 224 2.18 4.21 10.91
CA TYR A 224 0.79 4.37 10.51
C TYR A 224 0.15 5.47 11.35
N ARG A 225 -0.14 6.63 10.74
CA ARG A 225 -0.75 7.75 11.45
C ARG A 225 -2.25 7.55 11.62
N TYR A 226 -2.73 8.06 12.76
CA TYR A 226 -4.17 8.19 12.96
C TYR A 226 -4.68 9.41 12.18
N ASN A 227 -5.40 9.15 11.09
CA ASN A 227 -6.07 10.18 10.31
C ASN A 227 -7.60 10.03 10.47
N PRO A 228 -8.29 10.91 11.21
CA PRO A 228 -9.74 10.82 11.45
C PRO A 228 -10.54 10.92 10.15
N ASN A 229 -9.99 11.54 9.11
CA ASN A 229 -10.60 11.67 7.78
C ASN A 229 -10.33 10.45 6.89
N GLY A 230 -9.51 9.50 7.33
CA GLY A 230 -9.16 8.28 6.61
C GLY A 230 -10.40 7.43 6.28
N LEU A 231 -10.39 6.81 5.10
CA LEU A 231 -11.52 5.99 4.61
C LEU A 231 -11.89 4.86 5.58
N TYR A 232 -10.91 4.23 6.22
CA TYR A 232 -11.13 3.10 7.13
C TYR A 232 -11.84 3.52 8.43
N LEU A 233 -11.42 4.63 9.05
CA LEU A 233 -11.98 5.09 10.33
C LEU A 233 -13.36 5.72 10.17
N SER A 234 -13.67 6.24 8.99
CA SER A 234 -14.97 6.86 8.71
C SER A 234 -16.11 5.87 8.45
N GLN A 235 -15.85 4.56 8.48
CA GLN A 235 -16.88 3.53 8.28
C GLN A 235 -17.55 3.16 9.59
N ILE A 236 -18.90 3.12 9.58
CA ILE A 236 -19.70 2.62 10.70
C ILE A 236 -19.47 1.11 10.86
N ASN A 237 -19.36 0.62 12.09
CA ASN A 237 -19.02 -0.79 12.40
C ASN A 237 -19.86 -1.85 11.66
N LYS A 238 -21.18 -1.62 11.44
CA LYS A 238 -22.05 -2.51 10.67
C LYS A 238 -21.55 -2.76 9.24
N ASN A 239 -21.09 -1.70 8.57
CA ASN A 239 -20.60 -1.80 7.19
C ASN A 239 -19.26 -2.55 7.11
N LYS A 240 -18.42 -2.53 8.14
CA LYS A 240 -17.13 -3.25 8.14
C LYS A 240 -17.29 -4.75 7.98
N HIS A 241 -18.26 -5.34 8.67
CA HIS A 241 -18.49 -6.79 8.59
C HIS A 241 -19.00 -7.21 7.21
N LEU A 242 -19.91 -6.45 6.61
CA LEU A 242 -20.37 -6.71 5.24
C LEU A 242 -19.25 -6.56 4.22
N VAL A 243 -18.39 -5.56 4.40
CA VAL A 243 -17.17 -5.37 3.60
C VAL A 243 -16.24 -6.58 3.71
N ASN A 244 -15.99 -7.07 4.91
CA ASN A 244 -15.11 -8.21 5.14
C ASN A 244 -15.70 -9.52 4.57
N ILE A 245 -17.02 -9.71 4.65
CA ILE A 245 -17.73 -10.82 3.99
C ILE A 245 -17.56 -10.73 2.47
N SER A 246 -17.78 -9.56 1.88
CA SER A 246 -17.57 -9.34 0.46
C SER A 246 -16.12 -9.56 0.05
N ASN A 247 -15.16 -9.11 0.88
CA ASN A 247 -13.72 -9.34 0.68
C ASN A 247 -13.41 -10.85 0.63
N ALA A 248 -13.92 -11.62 1.58
CA ALA A 248 -13.71 -13.07 1.63
C ALA A 248 -14.27 -13.76 0.37
N TRP A 249 -15.48 -13.37 -0.06
CA TRP A 249 -16.14 -13.90 -1.25
C TRP A 249 -15.34 -13.61 -2.54
N TYR A 250 -14.96 -12.34 -2.76
CA TYR A 250 -14.22 -11.97 -3.98
C TYR A 250 -12.82 -12.56 -4.00
N LYS A 251 -12.13 -12.64 -2.85
CA LYS A 251 -10.82 -13.32 -2.77
C LYS A 251 -10.96 -14.80 -3.14
N PHE A 252 -11.98 -15.48 -2.62
CA PHE A 252 -12.26 -16.88 -2.96
C PHE A 252 -12.44 -17.06 -4.47
N ILE A 253 -13.30 -16.26 -5.11
CA ILE A 253 -13.60 -16.42 -6.54
C ILE A 253 -12.40 -16.09 -7.43
N TYR A 254 -11.68 -15.00 -7.14
CA TYR A 254 -10.73 -14.42 -8.09
C TYR A 254 -9.26 -14.71 -7.77
N ILE A 255 -8.94 -15.15 -6.54
CA ILE A 255 -7.56 -15.34 -6.08
C ILE A 255 -7.36 -16.72 -5.48
N ASP A 256 -7.91 -16.98 -4.29
CA ASP A 256 -7.51 -18.11 -3.45
C ASP A 256 -8.08 -19.45 -3.89
N LYS A 257 -9.31 -19.44 -4.37
CA LYS A 257 -10.13 -20.65 -4.63
C LYS A 257 -10.15 -21.63 -3.45
N ASP A 258 -9.88 -21.12 -2.24
CA ASP A 258 -9.81 -21.89 -0.99
C ASP A 258 -11.13 -21.77 -0.24
N PHE A 259 -11.97 -22.78 -0.40
CA PHE A 259 -13.29 -22.85 0.23
C PHE A 259 -13.21 -22.87 1.76
N THR A 260 -12.18 -23.52 2.32
CA THR A 260 -12.02 -23.63 3.78
C THR A 260 -11.69 -22.26 4.40
N HIS A 261 -10.79 -21.52 3.76
CA HIS A 261 -10.45 -20.16 4.19
C HIS A 261 -11.64 -19.21 4.05
N PHE A 262 -12.35 -19.30 2.92
CA PHE A 262 -13.57 -18.52 2.69
C PHE A 262 -14.61 -18.79 3.78
N PHE A 263 -14.96 -20.06 4.03
CA PHE A 263 -16.02 -20.44 4.98
C PHE A 263 -15.68 -20.01 6.42
N ARG A 264 -14.41 -20.13 6.83
CA ARG A 264 -13.95 -19.65 8.15
C ARG A 264 -14.10 -18.14 8.29
N SER A 265 -13.63 -17.37 7.31
CA SER A 265 -13.71 -15.91 7.31
C SER A 265 -15.17 -15.43 7.27
N PHE A 266 -15.99 -16.05 6.42
CA PHE A 266 -17.40 -15.76 6.28
C PHE A 266 -18.16 -16.01 7.60
N SER A 267 -17.98 -17.19 8.20
CA SER A 267 -18.68 -17.56 9.45
C SER A 267 -18.26 -16.66 10.62
N TYR A 268 -16.97 -16.27 10.69
CA TYR A 268 -16.48 -15.37 11.71
C TYR A 268 -17.12 -13.98 11.60
N GLU A 269 -17.10 -13.39 10.41
CA GLU A 269 -17.66 -12.06 10.18
C GLU A 269 -19.17 -12.03 10.31
N LEU A 270 -19.86 -13.10 9.89
CA LEU A 270 -21.32 -13.23 10.03
C LEU A 270 -21.73 -13.25 11.50
N LYS A 271 -21.02 -14.00 12.34
CA LYS A 271 -21.27 -14.02 13.81
C LYS A 271 -21.10 -12.63 14.41
N ARG A 272 -20.05 -11.89 14.04
CA ARG A 272 -19.81 -10.53 14.53
C ARG A 272 -20.85 -9.53 14.03
N TYR A 273 -21.31 -9.69 12.79
CA TYR A 273 -22.38 -8.86 12.23
C TYR A 273 -23.67 -9.01 13.03
N PHE A 274 -24.09 -10.24 13.33
CA PHE A 274 -25.29 -10.49 14.15
C PHE A 274 -25.12 -10.05 15.60
N ALA A 275 -23.97 -10.26 16.21
CA ALA A 275 -23.71 -9.76 17.56
C ALA A 275 -23.82 -8.23 17.65
N HIS A 276 -23.52 -7.52 16.55
CA HIS A 276 -23.62 -6.05 16.47
C HIS A 276 -25.04 -5.55 16.17
N LEU A 277 -25.94 -6.43 15.72
CA LEU A 277 -27.36 -6.09 15.51
C LEU A 277 -28.18 -6.24 16.80
N ILE A 278 -27.69 -7.01 17.77
CA ILE A 278 -28.36 -7.34 19.01
C ILE A 278 -27.95 -6.37 20.13
N ASN A 279 -26.79 -5.73 20.03
CA ASN A 279 -26.30 -4.66 20.92
C ASN A 279 -26.47 -3.28 20.25
#